data_a13d336cb217b3c2ecb2fd6f4869b02d
#
_entry.id   a13d336cb217b3c2ecb2fd6f4869b02d
#
_cell.length_a   1.000
_cell.length_b   1.000
_cell.length_c   1.000
_cell.angle_alpha   90.00
_cell.angle_beta   90.00
_cell.angle_gamma   90.00
#
_symmetry.space_group_name_H-M   'P 1'
#
loop_
_entity.id
_entity.type
_entity.pdbx_description
1 polymer ?
#
loop_
_entity_poly.entity_id
_entity_poly.type
_entity_poly.pdbx_seq_one_letter_code
_entity_poly.pdbx_strand_id
1 'polypeptide(L)'
;MQTMTRLTLLSAIAILAGCASQPPAGPPGKHLVYRDSNGAATRQFDYPDIAFCQKVEALAGRSARCQAEGASGLAAKATLRYNPPGVLVQGQYSDLNRCRTDTSSLPPGVQLVAACSPK
;
A
#
# COMPACT_ATOMS: atom_id res chain seq x y z
N MET A 1 -20.34 15.24 -61.48
CA MET A 1 -20.02 15.13 -61.03
C MET A 1 -19.43 14.60 -60.02
N GLN A 2 -19.02 14.46 -59.44
CA GLN A 2 -18.48 13.94 -58.62
C GLN A 2 -18.46 14.05 -57.38
N THR A 3 -18.37 13.72 -56.76
CA THR A 3 -18.53 13.71 -55.66
C THR A 3 -17.60 13.20 -54.84
N MET A 4 -17.23 13.53 -54.13
CA MET A 4 -16.28 13.14 -53.40
C MET A 4 -16.52 12.84 -52.15
N THR A 5 -16.33 12.22 -51.78
CA THR A 5 -16.53 11.75 -50.63
C THR A 5 -15.53 11.88 -49.74
N ARG A 6 -15.65 12.36 -48.91
CA ARG A 6 -14.72 12.45 -48.05
C ARG A 6 -14.81 11.61 -47.00
N LEU A 7 -14.19 11.03 -46.61
CA LEU A 7 -14.14 10.25 -45.64
C LEU A 7 -13.48 10.70 -44.54
N THR A 8 -13.92 10.96 -43.73
CA THR A 8 -13.35 11.31 -42.63
C THR A 8 -13.10 10.38 -41.73
N LEU A 9 -12.25 10.18 -41.38
CA LEU A 9 -11.96 9.29 -40.57
C LEU A 9 -11.73 9.69 -39.31
N LEU A 10 -12.17 9.40 -38.55
CA LEU A 10 -12.04 9.64 -37.34
C LEU A 10 -11.34 8.88 -36.57
N SER A 11 -10.49 9.10 -36.07
CA SER A 11 -9.82 8.32 -35.31
C SER A 11 -10.16 8.36 -33.99
N ALA A 12 -10.53 7.52 -33.51
CA ALA A 12 -10.87 7.43 -32.23
C ALA A 12 -9.74 7.30 -31.42
N ILE A 13 -9.41 8.06 -30.66
CA ILE A 13 -8.38 7.87 -29.88
C ILE A 13 -8.70 7.39 -28.61
N ALA A 14 -8.35 6.34 -28.26
CA ALA A 14 -8.64 5.75 -27.04
C ALA A 14 -7.71 6.26 -26.08
N ILE A 15 -8.03 7.01 -25.29
CA ILE A 15 -7.25 7.39 -24.32
C ILE A 15 -7.35 6.66 -23.15
N LEU A 16 -6.40 6.04 -22.71
CA LEU A 16 -6.46 5.30 -21.56
C LEU A 16 -5.88 5.96 -20.48
N ALA A 17 -6.04 7.09 -20.22
CA ALA A 17 -5.40 7.74 -19.15
C ALA A 17 -5.89 7.43 -17.82
N GLY A 18 -6.91 6.78 -17.73
CA GLY A 18 -7.50 6.67 -16.44
C GLY A 18 -6.75 5.92 -15.44
N CYS A 19 -5.83 5.11 -15.81
CA CYS A 19 -5.16 4.33 -14.84
C CYS A 19 -3.88 4.89 -14.44
N ALA A 20 -3.53 6.02 -14.87
CA ALA A 20 -2.21 6.45 -14.63
C ALA A 20 -1.97 7.13 -13.34
N SER A 21 -2.95 7.26 -12.51
CA SER A 21 -2.76 8.01 -11.30
C SER A 21 -1.97 7.28 -10.26
N GLN A 22 -1.78 6.00 -10.38
CA GLN A 22 -1.01 5.28 -9.40
C GLN A 22 0.35 4.98 -9.95
N PRO A 23 1.38 5.11 -9.16
CA PRO A 23 2.69 4.69 -9.62
C PRO A 23 2.64 3.20 -9.89
N PRO A 24 3.39 2.73 -10.82
CA PRO A 24 3.41 1.31 -11.10
C PRO A 24 3.84 0.60 -9.84
N ALA A 25 3.12 -0.40 -9.48
CA ALA A 25 3.48 -1.20 -8.35
C ALA A 25 4.73 -1.93 -8.76
N GLY A 26 5.72 -1.92 -7.95
CA GLY A 26 6.90 -2.72 -8.19
C GLY A 26 6.54 -4.19 -8.08
N PRO A 27 7.52 -5.07 -8.14
CA PRO A 27 7.27 -6.50 -7.98
C PRO A 27 6.58 -6.75 -6.66
N PRO A 28 5.72 -7.74 -6.59
CA PRO A 28 5.05 -8.04 -5.33
C PRO A 28 6.05 -8.51 -4.28
N GLY A 29 5.74 -8.25 -3.05
CA GLY A 29 6.60 -8.61 -1.93
C GLY A 29 5.84 -8.67 -0.64
N LYS A 30 6.55 -8.66 0.46
CA LYS A 30 5.95 -8.82 1.79
C LYS A 30 5.84 -7.53 2.58
N HIS A 31 6.13 -6.40 1.95
CA HIS A 31 5.98 -5.10 2.58
C HIS A 31 4.66 -4.49 2.13
N LEU A 32 3.71 -4.40 3.05
CA LEU A 32 2.42 -3.78 2.75
C LEU A 32 2.53 -2.30 3.05
N VAL A 33 2.52 -1.49 2.02
CA VAL A 33 2.74 -0.05 2.15
C VAL A 33 1.44 0.69 1.93
N TYR A 34 1.05 1.50 2.90
CA TYR A 34 -0.10 2.38 2.81
C TYR A 34 0.37 3.77 2.39
N ARG A 35 -0.33 4.36 1.44
CA ARG A 35 0.02 5.69 0.93
C ARG A 35 -1.17 6.61 1.03
N ASP A 36 -0.89 7.88 1.20
CA ASP A 36 -1.95 8.89 1.21
C ASP A 36 -2.27 9.32 -0.23
N SER A 37 -3.15 10.28 -0.37
CA SER A 37 -3.58 10.74 -1.69
C SER A 37 -2.46 11.40 -2.49
N ASN A 38 -1.39 11.81 -1.84
CA ASN A 38 -0.24 12.40 -2.51
C ASN A 38 0.83 11.36 -2.84
N GLY A 39 0.58 10.12 -2.53
CA GLY A 39 1.54 9.06 -2.80
C GLY A 39 2.60 8.86 -1.74
N ALA A 40 2.55 9.59 -0.64
CA ALA A 40 3.54 9.45 0.42
C ALA A 40 3.19 8.25 1.30
N ALA A 41 4.17 7.49 1.69
CA ALA A 41 3.96 6.36 2.57
C ALA A 41 3.63 6.86 3.97
N THR A 42 2.55 6.34 4.54
CA THR A 42 2.13 6.71 5.89
C THR A 42 2.42 5.61 6.89
N ARG A 43 2.40 4.38 6.44
CA ARG A 43 2.73 3.23 7.28
C ARG A 43 3.06 2.04 6.41
N GLN A 44 3.73 1.08 6.98
CA GLN A 44 4.16 -0.13 6.30
C GLN A 44 4.17 -1.28 7.29
N PHE A 45 3.74 -2.45 6.85
CA PHE A 45 3.81 -3.65 7.67
C PHE A 45 4.62 -4.70 6.94
N ASP A 46 5.60 -5.26 7.64
CA ASP A 46 6.48 -6.26 7.06
C ASP A 46 6.01 -7.64 7.50
N TYR A 47 5.40 -8.36 6.58
CA TYR A 47 4.84 -9.67 6.86
C TYR A 47 5.85 -10.79 6.61
N PRO A 48 5.60 -11.99 7.14
CA PRO A 48 6.57 -13.09 7.01
C PRO A 48 6.74 -13.57 5.58
N ASP A 49 5.72 -13.44 4.75
CA ASP A 49 5.82 -13.89 3.36
C ASP A 49 4.83 -13.15 2.47
N ILE A 50 4.97 -13.35 1.17
CA ILE A 50 4.15 -12.67 0.19
C ILE A 50 2.68 -13.08 0.31
N ALA A 51 2.42 -14.35 0.55
CA ALA A 51 1.04 -14.84 0.62
C ALA A 51 0.29 -14.19 1.78
N PHE A 52 0.94 -14.04 2.92
CA PHE A 52 0.34 -13.37 4.07
C PHE A 52 0.06 -11.90 3.73
N CYS A 53 1.02 -11.24 3.13
CA CYS A 53 0.86 -9.84 2.73
C CYS A 53 -0.33 -9.68 1.79
N GLN A 54 -0.46 -10.57 0.82
CA GLN A 54 -1.55 -10.48 -0.16
C GLN A 54 -2.92 -10.71 0.47
N LYS A 55 -3.01 -11.54 1.50
CA LYS A 55 -4.27 -11.71 2.20
C LYS A 55 -4.70 -10.43 2.89
N VAL A 56 -3.75 -9.75 3.52
CA VAL A 56 -4.06 -8.49 4.18
C VAL A 56 -4.34 -7.39 3.17
N GLU A 57 -3.59 -7.37 2.08
CA GLU A 57 -3.79 -6.41 1.01
C GLU A 57 -5.23 -6.48 0.47
N ALA A 58 -5.74 -7.69 0.30
CA ALA A 58 -7.11 -7.88 -0.19
C ALA A 58 -8.14 -7.26 0.75
N LEU A 59 -7.86 -7.24 2.04
CA LEU A 59 -8.74 -6.61 3.01
C LEU A 59 -8.53 -5.10 3.12
N ALA A 60 -7.35 -4.64 2.81
CA ALA A 60 -7.03 -3.22 2.92
C ALA A 60 -7.58 -2.40 1.76
N GLY A 61 -7.85 -3.02 0.65
CA GLY A 61 -8.41 -2.34 -0.50
C GLY A 61 -7.34 -1.54 -1.25
N ARG A 62 -7.72 -0.42 -1.77
CA ARG A 62 -6.85 0.34 -2.66
C ARG A 62 -5.78 1.16 -1.97
N SER A 63 -5.86 1.30 -0.68
CA SER A 63 -4.94 2.17 0.04
C SER A 63 -3.59 1.54 0.30
N ALA A 64 -3.45 0.26 0.06
CA ALA A 64 -2.22 -0.46 0.37
C ALA A 64 -1.81 -1.41 -0.75
N ARG A 65 -0.52 -1.63 -0.85
CA ARG A 65 0.04 -2.55 -1.85
C ARG A 65 1.19 -3.34 -1.24
N CYS A 66 1.23 -4.63 -1.54
CA CYS A 66 2.35 -5.47 -1.20
C CYS A 66 3.47 -5.28 -2.21
N GLN A 67 4.62 -4.87 -1.76
CA GLN A 67 5.74 -4.62 -2.65
C GLN A 67 7.04 -5.21 -2.11
N ALA A 68 7.99 -5.44 -3.00
CA ALA A 68 9.24 -6.10 -2.65
C ALA A 68 10.17 -5.21 -1.83
N GLU A 69 10.09 -3.92 -2.03
CA GLU A 69 10.96 -3.01 -1.32
C GLU A 69 10.19 -2.15 -0.35
N GLY A 70 10.81 -1.84 0.76
CA GLY A 70 10.19 -0.96 1.74
C GLY A 70 10.11 0.47 1.24
N ALA A 71 9.20 1.23 1.79
CA ALA A 71 9.04 2.62 1.45
C ALA A 71 10.01 3.49 2.23
N SER A 72 10.29 4.65 1.68
CA SER A 72 11.12 5.64 2.36
C SER A 72 10.24 6.61 3.15
N GLY A 73 10.84 7.36 4.02
CA GLY A 73 10.12 8.41 4.76
C GLY A 73 9.41 7.95 6.02
N LEU A 74 9.63 6.72 6.43
CA LEU A 74 9.03 6.21 7.66
C LEU A 74 10.03 6.36 8.80
N ALA A 75 9.63 7.01 9.86
CA ALA A 75 10.52 7.41 10.93
C ALA A 75 10.29 6.73 12.28
N ALA A 76 9.28 5.92 12.40
CA ALA A 76 8.96 5.23 13.65
C ALA A 76 8.63 3.78 13.39
N LYS A 77 8.77 2.95 14.40
CA LYS A 77 8.49 1.52 14.28
C LYS A 77 7.86 0.97 15.55
N ALA A 78 7.17 -0.15 15.41
CA ALA A 78 6.63 -0.91 16.51
C ALA A 78 6.56 -2.37 16.08
N THR A 79 6.54 -3.29 17.03
CA THR A 79 6.40 -4.72 16.72
C THR A 79 5.02 -5.18 17.15
N LEU A 80 4.35 -5.87 16.24
CA LEU A 80 3.00 -6.38 16.46
C LEU A 80 3.01 -7.88 16.39
N ARG A 81 2.03 -8.50 17.01
CA ARG A 81 1.81 -9.94 16.84
C ARG A 81 0.41 -10.14 16.28
N TYR A 82 0.33 -10.90 15.21
CA TYR A 82 -0.95 -11.28 14.62
C TYR A 82 -1.28 -12.69 15.08
N ASN A 83 -2.43 -12.84 15.71
CA ASN A 83 -2.86 -14.13 16.21
C ASN A 83 -4.33 -14.38 15.85
N PRO A 84 -4.64 -15.39 15.08
CA PRO A 84 -3.75 -16.35 14.45
C PRO A 84 -3.06 -15.77 13.24
N PRO A 85 -1.91 -16.34 12.89
CA PRO A 85 -1.30 -17.57 13.38
C PRO A 85 -0.25 -17.35 14.46
N GLY A 86 -0.02 -16.16 14.89
CA GLY A 86 0.98 -15.94 15.93
C GLY A 86 2.30 -15.43 15.39
N VAL A 87 2.30 -14.69 14.30
CA VAL A 87 3.51 -14.17 13.70
C VAL A 87 3.81 -12.77 14.17
N LEU A 88 5.08 -12.42 14.21
CA LEU A 88 5.50 -11.07 14.50
C LEU A 88 5.59 -10.27 13.22
N VAL A 89 5.13 -9.03 13.29
CA VAL A 89 5.08 -8.13 12.16
C VAL A 89 5.68 -6.80 12.60
N GLN A 90 6.60 -6.29 11.81
CA GLN A 90 7.16 -4.98 12.08
C GLN A 90 6.28 -3.93 11.46
N GLY A 91 5.75 -3.03 12.24
CA GLY A 91 5.03 -1.87 11.73
C GLY A 91 5.98 -0.70 11.65
N GLN A 92 5.90 0.06 10.58
CA GLN A 92 6.66 1.28 10.40
C GLN A 92 5.68 2.40 10.09
N TYR A 93 5.94 3.59 10.60
CA TYR A 93 5.00 4.70 10.54
C TYR A 93 5.73 5.99 10.17
N SER A 94 5.00 6.92 9.62
CA SER A 94 5.58 8.19 9.17
C SER A 94 6.25 8.96 10.31
N ASP A 95 5.69 8.88 11.52
CA ASP A 95 6.30 9.50 12.69
C ASP A 95 5.81 8.80 13.97
N LEU A 96 6.40 9.17 15.10
CA LEU A 96 6.05 8.58 16.38
C LEU A 96 4.59 8.82 16.77
N ASN A 97 4.07 9.96 16.43
CA ASN A 97 2.71 10.30 16.78
C ASN A 97 1.72 9.40 16.05
N ARG A 98 1.95 9.18 14.76
CA ARG A 98 1.11 8.26 14.01
C ARG A 98 1.25 6.84 14.54
N CYS A 99 2.45 6.43 14.89
CA CYS A 99 2.68 5.11 15.46
C CYS A 99 1.85 4.92 16.73
N ARG A 100 1.90 5.87 17.62
CA ARG A 100 1.17 5.79 18.89
C ARG A 100 -0.34 5.80 18.67
N THR A 101 -0.81 6.63 17.76
CA THR A 101 -2.24 6.70 17.46
C THR A 101 -2.72 5.38 16.87
N ASP A 102 -2.01 4.86 15.89
CA ASP A 102 -2.43 3.63 15.22
C ASP A 102 -2.35 2.42 16.14
N THR A 103 -1.34 2.34 17.00
CA THR A 103 -1.19 1.20 17.89
C THR A 103 -2.08 1.28 19.13
N SER A 104 -2.74 2.39 19.36
CA SER A 104 -3.67 2.51 20.47
C SER A 104 -5.04 1.91 20.15
N SER A 105 -5.31 1.56 18.90
CA SER A 105 -6.58 1.00 18.50
C SER A 105 -6.38 -0.12 17.52
N LEU A 106 -5.69 -1.14 17.92
CA LEU A 106 -5.43 -2.29 17.06
C LEU A 106 -6.68 -3.17 16.94
N PRO A 107 -6.88 -3.79 15.79
CA PRO A 107 -8.03 -4.66 15.61
C PRO A 107 -7.88 -5.95 16.42
N PRO A 108 -8.96 -6.71 16.60
CA PRO A 108 -8.89 -7.98 17.30
C PRO A 108 -7.88 -8.89 16.61
N GLY A 109 -7.13 -9.61 17.41
CA GLY A 109 -6.12 -10.52 16.89
C GLY A 109 -4.77 -9.87 16.65
N VAL A 110 -4.64 -8.57 16.84
CA VAL A 110 -3.36 -7.88 16.69
C VAL A 110 -2.97 -7.27 18.04
N GLN A 111 -1.78 -7.60 18.49
CA GLN A 111 -1.30 -7.13 19.79
C GLN A 111 -0.01 -6.36 19.63
N LEU A 112 0.18 -5.33 20.44
CA LEU A 112 1.42 -4.57 20.46
C LEU A 112 2.42 -5.32 21.33
N VAL A 113 3.54 -5.71 20.75
CA VAL A 113 4.58 -6.45 21.45
C VAL A 113 5.74 -5.54 21.85
N ALA A 114 6.15 -4.66 20.98
CA ALA A 114 7.15 -3.67 21.30
C ALA A 114 6.62 -2.30 20.93
N ALA A 115 6.70 -1.39 21.90
CA ALA A 115 6.10 -0.06 21.75
C ALA A 115 6.79 0.77 20.68
N CYS A 116 6.14 1.84 20.27
CA CYS A 116 6.67 2.74 19.24
C CYS A 116 8.02 3.32 19.67
N SER A 117 8.93 3.33 18.75
CA SER A 117 10.24 3.94 18.93
C SER A 117 10.71 4.55 17.63
N PRO A 118 11.68 5.45 17.68
CA PRO A 118 12.24 6.01 16.45
C PRO A 118 12.91 4.92 15.64
N LYS A 119 12.81 5.08 14.33
CA LYS A 119 13.42 4.13 13.43
C LYS A 119 14.81 4.57 13.05
#